data_a51dfa660a648f7f783eb53e9c726598
#
_entry.id   a51dfa660a648f7f783eb53e9c726598
#
_cell.length_a   1.000
_cell.length_b   1.000
_cell.length_c   1.000
_cell.angle_alpha   90.00
_cell.angle_beta   90.00
_cell.angle_gamma   90.00
#
_symmetry.space_group_name_H-M   'P 1'
#
loop_
_entity.id
_entity.type
_entity.pdbx_description
1 polymer ?
#
loop_
_entity_poly.entity_id
_entity_poly.type
_entity_poly.pdbx_seq_one_letter_code
_entity_poly.pdbx_strand_id
1 'polypeptide(L)'
;NIGNPLLLEKNIKPKTIFVIEASSYQIEYSKYFKTDFAIILNISPNHLERHRTFKNYIKSKFGLIKSQKKNSFAFIEKNNNFLKEELKKNKTNSKIIKVNLKISNKIKKKIKNSYFENKNNLNNLKFVLEISKKLKLKNQKVFKVVNSFKELNFRQQILYKNKKLLIINDSKSTNFSSSLNLLESYKNI
;
A
#
# COMPACT_ATOMS: atom_id res chain seq x y z
N ASN A 1 6.53 7.10 -8.23
CA ASN A 1 5.37 7.74 -8.92
C ASN A 1 4.80 8.95 -8.18
N ILE A 2 5.10 9.12 -6.91
CA ILE A 2 4.64 10.26 -6.10
C ILE A 2 5.85 11.02 -5.58
N GLY A 3 5.84 12.34 -5.73
CA GLY A 3 6.91 13.24 -5.29
C GLY A 3 8.07 13.37 -6.28
N ASN A 4 9.21 13.79 -5.77
CA ASN A 4 10.40 14.03 -6.59
C ASN A 4 11.09 12.73 -7.02
N PRO A 5 11.73 12.70 -8.19
CA PRO A 5 12.56 11.56 -8.58
C PRO A 5 13.69 11.33 -7.57
N LEU A 6 13.89 10.07 -7.20
CA LEU A 6 14.91 9.68 -6.21
C LEU A 6 16.32 10.18 -6.57
N LEU A 7 16.65 10.21 -7.85
CA LEU A 7 17.96 10.65 -8.35
C LEU A 7 18.22 12.15 -8.18
N LEU A 8 17.19 12.95 -7.87
CA LEU A 8 17.33 14.38 -7.57
C LEU A 8 17.63 14.67 -6.10
N GLU A 9 17.56 13.67 -5.23
CA GLU A 9 17.84 13.84 -3.80
C GLU A 9 19.35 14.01 -3.56
N LYS A 10 19.71 15.17 -3.05
CA LYS A 10 21.14 15.53 -2.83
C LYS A 10 21.65 15.29 -1.41
N ASN A 11 20.75 15.33 -0.42
CA ASN A 11 21.12 15.26 1.01
C ASN A 11 20.92 13.87 1.62
N ILE A 12 21.47 12.84 0.98
CA ILE A 12 21.33 11.45 1.44
C ILE A 12 22.32 11.18 2.58
N LYS A 13 21.79 10.81 3.74
CA LYS A 13 22.58 10.42 4.93
C LYS A 13 22.48 8.89 5.12
N PRO A 14 23.41 8.26 5.85
CA PRO A 14 23.39 6.80 6.09
C PRO A 14 22.07 6.28 6.71
N LYS A 15 21.34 7.13 7.44
CA LYS A 15 20.05 6.81 8.07
C LYS A 15 18.83 7.29 7.27
N THR A 16 19.00 7.79 6.07
CA THR A 16 17.88 8.23 5.22
C THR A 16 17.03 7.03 4.81
N ILE A 17 15.74 7.13 5.01
CA ILE A 17 14.75 6.12 4.60
C ILE A 17 13.99 6.66 3.39
N PHE A 18 14.05 5.93 2.29
CA PHE A 18 13.26 6.23 1.10
C PHE A 18 11.98 5.39 1.10
N VAL A 19 10.85 6.06 0.95
CA VAL A 19 9.56 5.41 0.71
C VAL A 19 9.21 5.59 -0.75
N ILE A 20 9.24 4.50 -1.51
CA ILE A 20 9.11 4.51 -2.95
C ILE A 20 7.83 3.81 -3.37
N GLU A 21 6.96 4.50 -4.11
CA GLU A 21 5.88 3.87 -4.85
C GLU A 21 6.42 3.39 -6.21
N ALA A 22 6.42 2.08 -6.41
CA ALA A 22 6.89 1.46 -7.64
C ALA A 22 5.75 0.80 -8.42
N SER A 23 5.60 1.15 -9.69
CA SER A 23 4.71 0.45 -10.61
C SER A 23 5.25 -0.93 -10.98
N SER A 24 4.38 -1.81 -11.50
CA SER A 24 4.82 -3.11 -12.04
C SER A 24 5.85 -2.98 -13.15
N TYR A 25 5.75 -1.92 -13.96
CA TYR A 25 6.73 -1.60 -15.01
C TYR A 25 8.11 -1.27 -14.43
N GLN A 26 8.16 -0.39 -13.43
CA GLN A 26 9.42 -0.01 -12.78
C GLN A 26 10.08 -1.21 -12.12
N ILE A 27 9.31 -2.10 -11.48
CA ILE A 27 9.85 -3.32 -10.88
C ILE A 27 10.43 -4.25 -11.96
N GLU A 28 9.72 -4.44 -13.07
CA GLU A 28 10.14 -5.29 -14.18
C GLU A 28 11.46 -4.85 -14.80
N TYR A 29 11.63 -3.53 -15.00
CA TYR A 29 12.85 -2.95 -15.61
C TYR A 29 13.96 -2.65 -14.62
N SER A 30 13.70 -2.71 -13.32
CA SER A 30 14.68 -2.32 -12.28
C SER A 30 15.52 -3.51 -11.84
N LYS A 31 16.46 -3.92 -12.67
CA LYS A 31 17.35 -5.08 -12.45
C LYS A 31 18.10 -5.05 -11.10
N TYR A 32 18.48 -3.87 -10.63
CA TYR A 32 19.28 -3.67 -9.41
C TYR A 32 18.48 -3.14 -8.22
N PHE A 33 17.18 -2.92 -8.39
CA PHE A 33 16.33 -2.39 -7.33
C PHE A 33 16.09 -3.45 -6.24
N LYS A 34 16.69 -3.22 -5.08
CA LYS A 34 16.57 -4.09 -3.90
C LYS A 34 16.09 -3.27 -2.71
N THR A 35 15.08 -3.74 -2.04
CA THR A 35 14.44 -3.02 -0.92
C THR A 35 14.64 -3.77 0.39
N ASP A 36 14.81 -3.04 1.50
CA ASP A 36 14.81 -3.64 2.84
C ASP A 36 13.39 -4.04 3.25
N PHE A 37 12.39 -3.25 2.80
CA PHE A 37 10.97 -3.49 3.03
C PHE A 37 10.24 -3.49 1.69
N ALA A 38 9.69 -4.63 1.29
CA ALA A 38 8.77 -4.75 0.15
C ALA A 38 7.35 -4.82 0.67
N ILE A 39 6.44 -4.05 0.06
CA ILE A 39 5.04 -3.99 0.47
C ILE A 39 4.17 -4.20 -0.76
N ILE A 40 3.33 -5.23 -0.74
CA ILE A 40 2.29 -5.43 -1.76
C ILE A 40 0.95 -5.37 -1.05
N LEU A 41 0.24 -4.25 -1.24
CA LEU A 41 -1.01 -3.95 -0.54
C LEU A 41 -2.15 -4.85 -1.01
N ASN A 42 -2.42 -4.84 -2.31
CA ASN A 42 -3.44 -5.63 -2.96
C ASN A 42 -3.00 -6.01 -4.38
N ILE A 43 -3.68 -6.98 -4.96
CA ILE A 43 -3.51 -7.36 -6.36
C ILE A 43 -4.90 -7.55 -6.97
N SER A 44 -5.19 -6.76 -7.99
CA SER A 44 -6.35 -6.88 -8.88
C SER A 44 -5.91 -6.74 -10.32
N PRO A 45 -6.64 -7.29 -11.29
CA PRO A 45 -6.30 -7.14 -12.71
C PRO A 45 -6.11 -5.68 -13.08
N ASN A 46 -4.95 -5.35 -13.61
CA ASN A 46 -4.60 -4.02 -14.09
C ASN A 46 -3.47 -4.11 -15.12
N HIS A 47 -3.37 -3.14 -16.02
CA HIS A 47 -2.30 -3.07 -17.03
C HIS A 47 -2.16 -4.36 -17.88
N LEU A 48 -3.30 -4.99 -18.23
CA LEU A 48 -3.30 -6.24 -19.00
C LEU A 48 -2.87 -6.02 -20.45
N GLU A 49 -3.07 -4.83 -20.99
CA GLU A 49 -2.55 -4.39 -22.28
C GLU A 49 -1.03 -4.55 -22.38
N ARG A 50 -0.32 -4.36 -21.28
CA ARG A 50 1.15 -4.49 -21.20
C ARG A 50 1.59 -5.88 -20.75
N HIS A 51 1.01 -6.39 -19.68
CA HIS A 51 1.41 -7.68 -19.10
C HIS A 51 0.78 -8.88 -19.80
N ARG A 52 -0.15 -8.65 -20.74
CA ARG A 52 -0.92 -9.64 -21.51
C ARG A 52 -1.82 -10.52 -20.66
N THR A 53 -1.35 -11.00 -19.50
CA THR A 53 -2.12 -11.84 -18.59
C THR A 53 -2.03 -11.35 -17.15
N PHE A 54 -3.08 -11.60 -16.38
CA PHE A 54 -3.07 -11.31 -14.94
C PHE A 54 -1.95 -12.06 -14.20
N LYS A 55 -1.63 -13.28 -14.63
CA LYS A 55 -0.52 -14.06 -14.08
C LYS A 55 0.84 -13.38 -14.26
N ASN A 56 1.09 -12.78 -15.42
CA ASN A 56 2.32 -12.01 -15.67
C ASN A 56 2.38 -10.75 -14.82
N TYR A 57 1.25 -10.04 -14.66
CA TYR A 57 1.15 -8.89 -13.78
C TYR A 57 1.49 -9.25 -12.32
N ILE A 58 0.95 -10.36 -11.79
CA ILE A 58 1.28 -10.87 -10.46
C ILE A 58 2.78 -11.15 -10.35
N LYS A 59 3.36 -11.87 -11.32
CA LYS A 59 4.80 -12.17 -11.35
C LYS A 59 5.66 -10.91 -11.35
N SER A 60 5.29 -9.90 -12.14
CA SER A 60 6.00 -8.62 -12.19
C SER A 60 6.00 -7.94 -10.81
N LYS A 61 4.85 -7.82 -10.16
CA LYS A 61 4.77 -7.28 -8.80
C LYS A 61 5.53 -8.13 -7.78
N PHE A 62 5.44 -9.46 -7.88
CA PHE A 62 6.16 -10.37 -6.99
C PHE A 62 7.68 -10.26 -7.16
N GLY A 63 8.16 -9.77 -8.31
CA GLY A 63 9.56 -9.44 -8.57
C GLY A 63 10.18 -8.56 -7.49
N LEU A 64 9.40 -7.66 -6.89
CA LEU A 64 9.83 -6.81 -5.77
C LEU A 64 10.27 -7.65 -4.55
N ILE A 65 9.57 -8.74 -4.24
CA ILE A 65 9.91 -9.65 -3.12
C ILE A 65 11.07 -10.56 -3.53
N LYS A 66 11.01 -11.07 -4.76
CA LYS A 66 12.04 -11.99 -5.27
C LYS A 66 13.42 -11.36 -5.34
N SER A 67 13.51 -10.06 -5.62
CA SER A 67 14.79 -9.31 -5.70
C SER A 67 15.40 -8.96 -4.34
N GLN A 68 14.67 -9.15 -3.24
CA GLN A 68 15.15 -8.77 -1.91
C GLN A 68 16.36 -9.59 -1.45
N LYS A 69 17.20 -8.95 -0.64
CA LYS A 69 18.36 -9.59 0.01
C LYS A 69 17.93 -10.37 1.26
N LYS A 70 18.83 -11.20 1.76
CA LYS A 70 18.72 -11.83 3.08
C LYS A 70 18.55 -10.73 4.16
N ASN A 71 17.73 -11.02 5.18
CA ASN A 71 17.37 -10.09 6.26
C ASN A 71 16.40 -8.94 5.89
N SER A 72 15.95 -8.86 4.65
CA SER A 72 14.85 -7.96 4.26
C SER A 72 13.49 -8.51 4.69
N PHE A 73 12.45 -7.66 4.62
CA PHE A 73 11.09 -8.02 5.01
C PHE A 73 10.12 -7.76 3.87
N ALA A 74 9.23 -8.72 3.61
CA ALA A 74 8.15 -8.56 2.67
C ALA A 74 6.80 -8.59 3.40
N PHE A 75 5.99 -7.56 3.22
CA PHE A 75 4.67 -7.43 3.82
C PHE A 75 3.61 -7.70 2.77
N ILE A 76 2.80 -8.72 3.00
CA ILE A 76 1.70 -9.12 2.13
C ILE A 76 0.42 -9.34 2.94
N GLU A 77 -0.73 -9.17 2.33
CA GLU A 77 -1.99 -9.53 2.96
C GLU A 77 -2.04 -11.03 3.28
N LYS A 78 -2.45 -11.36 4.52
CA LYS A 78 -2.51 -12.75 5.01
C LYS A 78 -3.34 -13.66 4.12
N ASN A 79 -4.42 -13.15 3.55
CA ASN A 79 -5.39 -13.94 2.77
C ASN A 79 -5.23 -13.79 1.25
N ASN A 80 -4.19 -13.12 0.76
CA ASN A 80 -3.94 -12.98 -0.66
C ASN A 80 -3.44 -14.30 -1.26
N ASN A 81 -4.33 -15.02 -1.95
CA ASN A 81 -4.02 -16.34 -2.52
C ASN A 81 -3.02 -16.27 -3.67
N PHE A 82 -3.05 -15.20 -4.49
CA PHE A 82 -2.10 -15.03 -5.59
C PHE A 82 -0.66 -14.93 -5.09
N LEU A 83 -0.42 -14.14 -4.05
CA LEU A 83 0.91 -14.03 -3.45
C LEU A 83 1.33 -15.31 -2.71
N LYS A 84 0.39 -16.01 -2.09
CA LYS A 84 0.68 -17.31 -1.48
C LYS A 84 1.14 -18.34 -2.51
N GLU A 85 0.51 -18.37 -3.68
CA GLU A 85 0.92 -19.26 -4.77
C GLU A 85 2.31 -18.93 -5.31
N GLU A 86 2.61 -17.63 -5.51
CA GLU A 86 3.95 -17.23 -5.94
C GLU A 86 5.03 -17.58 -4.90
N LEU A 87 4.72 -17.46 -3.61
CA LEU A 87 5.63 -17.88 -2.53
C LEU A 87 5.88 -19.37 -2.49
N LYS A 88 4.90 -20.20 -2.88
CA LYS A 88 5.10 -21.66 -3.00
C LYS A 88 6.01 -22.02 -4.17
N LYS A 89 5.91 -21.26 -5.27
CA LYS A 89 6.65 -21.53 -6.53
C LYS A 89 8.07 -20.95 -6.53
N ASN A 90 8.32 -19.93 -5.70
CA ASN A 90 9.58 -19.19 -5.73
C ASN A 90 10.22 -19.14 -4.35
N LYS A 91 11.47 -19.53 -4.26
CA LYS A 91 12.29 -19.31 -3.06
C LYS A 91 12.58 -17.81 -2.92
N THR A 92 12.36 -17.26 -1.72
CA THR A 92 12.65 -15.87 -1.40
C THR A 92 13.66 -15.77 -0.27
N ASN A 93 14.49 -14.74 -0.28
CA ASN A 93 15.50 -14.51 0.76
C ASN A 93 14.96 -13.69 1.94
N SER A 94 13.85 -13.00 1.73
CA SER A 94 13.25 -12.10 2.74
C SER A 94 12.35 -12.85 3.72
N LYS A 95 12.18 -12.27 4.90
CA LYS A 95 11.21 -12.72 5.91
C LYS A 95 9.81 -12.23 5.52
N ILE A 96 8.88 -13.15 5.30
CA ILE A 96 7.50 -12.82 4.92
C ILE A 96 6.66 -12.47 6.15
N ILE A 97 6.10 -11.28 6.17
CA ILE A 97 5.16 -10.79 7.17
C ILE A 97 3.75 -10.83 6.58
N LYS A 98 2.92 -11.71 7.08
CA LYS A 98 1.51 -11.84 6.68
C LYS A 98 0.66 -10.87 7.48
N VAL A 99 0.25 -9.77 6.85
CA VAL A 99 -0.54 -8.70 7.47
C VAL A 99 -2.00 -9.15 7.58
N ASN A 100 -2.53 -9.18 8.80
CA ASN A 100 -3.95 -9.43 9.03
C ASN A 100 -4.71 -8.10 8.95
N LEU A 101 -5.64 -7.98 8.00
CA LEU A 101 -6.43 -6.77 7.79
C LEU A 101 -7.52 -6.54 8.85
N LYS A 102 -7.83 -7.53 9.68
CA LYS A 102 -8.72 -7.32 10.84
C LYS A 102 -8.07 -6.38 11.84
N ILE A 103 -8.80 -5.34 12.25
CA ILE A 103 -8.36 -4.37 13.26
C ILE A 103 -9.08 -4.67 14.58
N SER A 104 -8.33 -4.75 15.67
CA SER A 104 -8.91 -4.89 16.99
C SER A 104 -9.59 -3.60 17.46
N ASN A 105 -10.63 -3.71 18.27
CA ASN A 105 -11.34 -2.56 18.84
C ASN A 105 -10.39 -1.61 19.60
N LYS A 106 -9.36 -2.13 20.28
CA LYS A 106 -8.33 -1.34 20.97
C LYS A 106 -7.56 -0.42 19.99
N ILE A 107 -7.25 -0.90 18.79
CA ILE A 107 -6.59 -0.09 17.74
C ILE A 107 -7.58 0.87 17.13
N LYS A 108 -8.80 0.40 16.80
CA LYS A 108 -9.85 1.23 16.19
C LYS A 108 -10.17 2.46 17.02
N LYS A 109 -10.26 2.33 18.35
CA LYS A 109 -10.49 3.47 19.27
C LYS A 109 -9.40 4.54 19.26
N LYS A 110 -8.18 4.22 18.79
CA LYS A 110 -7.07 5.19 18.67
C LYS A 110 -7.07 5.95 17.37
N ILE A 111 -7.83 5.50 16.36
CA ILE A 111 -7.95 6.14 15.05
C ILE A 111 -9.12 7.11 15.14
N LYS A 112 -8.82 8.42 15.09
CA LYS A 112 -9.82 9.50 15.16
C LYS A 112 -10.04 10.17 13.81
N ASN A 113 -9.23 9.86 12.81
CA ASN A 113 -9.27 10.46 11.49
C ASN A 113 -10.27 9.71 10.60
N SER A 114 -11.29 10.41 10.13
CA SER A 114 -12.38 9.88 9.28
C SER A 114 -11.91 9.31 7.94
N TYR A 115 -10.75 9.72 7.44
CA TYR A 115 -10.14 9.14 6.24
C TYR A 115 -10.00 7.60 6.34
N PHE A 116 -9.77 7.08 7.55
CA PHE A 116 -9.62 5.64 7.80
C PHE A 116 -10.94 4.93 8.14
N GLU A 117 -12.09 5.59 8.04
CA GLU A 117 -13.41 4.93 8.05
C GLU A 117 -13.61 4.11 6.78
N ASN A 118 -13.06 4.56 5.66
CA ASN A 118 -13.03 3.79 4.43
C ASN A 118 -12.22 2.50 4.61
N LYS A 119 -12.81 1.37 4.20
CA LYS A 119 -12.23 0.03 4.37
C LYS A 119 -10.86 -0.12 3.70
N ASN A 120 -10.67 0.44 2.50
CA ASN A 120 -9.40 0.33 1.79
C ASN A 120 -8.30 1.14 2.47
N ASN A 121 -8.61 2.35 2.92
CA ASN A 121 -7.68 3.20 3.65
C ASN A 121 -7.30 2.56 4.99
N LEU A 122 -8.27 1.94 5.66
CA LEU A 122 -8.04 1.19 6.89
C LEU A 122 -7.15 -0.04 6.66
N ASN A 123 -7.36 -0.76 5.55
CA ASN A 123 -6.51 -1.88 5.16
C ASN A 123 -5.07 -1.43 4.89
N ASN A 124 -4.88 -0.32 4.17
CA ASN A 124 -3.56 0.26 3.94
C ASN A 124 -2.88 0.67 5.26
N LEU A 125 -3.63 1.26 6.18
CA LEU A 125 -3.13 1.60 7.53
C LEU A 125 -2.61 0.38 8.28
N LYS A 126 -3.20 -0.81 8.10
CA LYS A 126 -2.69 -2.03 8.72
C LYS A 126 -1.25 -2.35 8.32
N PHE A 127 -0.91 -2.17 7.06
CA PHE A 127 0.47 -2.32 6.61
C PHE A 127 1.39 -1.29 7.28
N VAL A 128 0.96 -0.03 7.35
CA VAL A 128 1.72 1.03 8.04
C VAL A 128 1.97 0.66 9.50
N LEU A 129 0.97 0.15 10.22
CA LEU A 129 1.11 -0.27 11.62
C LEU A 129 2.08 -1.45 11.77
N GLU A 130 2.05 -2.44 10.90
CA GLU A 130 2.97 -3.58 10.96
C GLU A 130 4.43 -3.16 10.63
N ILE A 131 4.61 -2.26 9.65
CA ILE A 131 5.93 -1.69 9.33
C ILE A 131 6.46 -0.86 10.50
N SER A 132 5.60 -0.02 11.11
CA SER A 132 5.95 0.80 12.26
C SER A 132 6.43 -0.03 13.45
N LYS A 133 5.78 -1.18 13.71
CA LYS A 133 6.24 -2.15 14.72
C LYS A 133 7.62 -2.70 14.35
N LYS A 134 7.83 -3.05 13.09
CA LYS A 134 9.10 -3.59 12.62
C LYS A 134 10.24 -2.58 12.73
N LEU A 135 9.95 -1.31 12.50
CA LEU A 135 10.85 -0.18 12.68
C LEU A 135 10.97 0.26 14.16
N LYS A 136 10.28 -0.42 15.09
CA LYS A 136 10.27 -0.11 16.53
C LYS A 136 9.83 1.33 16.84
N LEU A 137 8.92 1.89 16.03
CA LEU A 137 8.41 3.24 16.25
C LEU A 137 7.45 3.26 17.47
N LYS A 138 7.53 4.33 18.28
CA LYS A 138 6.65 4.51 19.43
C LYS A 138 5.19 4.68 18.96
N ASN A 139 4.28 3.86 19.45
CA ASN A 139 2.86 3.89 19.07
C ASN A 139 2.23 5.28 19.18
N GLN A 140 2.57 6.05 20.21
CA GLN A 140 2.07 7.42 20.39
C GLN A 140 2.40 8.32 19.19
N LYS A 141 3.66 8.25 18.70
CA LYS A 141 4.08 9.02 17.51
C LYS A 141 3.34 8.55 16.26
N VAL A 142 3.19 7.23 16.09
CA VAL A 142 2.48 6.65 14.93
C VAL A 142 1.03 7.13 14.90
N PHE A 143 0.28 7.02 16.02
CA PHE A 143 -1.12 7.46 16.05
C PHE A 143 -1.27 8.98 16.00
N LYS A 144 -0.29 9.77 16.47
CA LYS A 144 -0.28 11.22 16.25
C LYS A 144 -0.27 11.53 14.74
N VAL A 145 0.61 10.89 13.96
CA VAL A 145 0.70 11.08 12.51
C VAL A 145 -0.57 10.55 11.81
N VAL A 146 -1.06 9.37 12.18
CA VAL A 146 -2.31 8.81 11.61
C VAL A 146 -3.47 9.79 11.79
N ASN A 147 -3.61 10.37 12.97
CA ASN A 147 -4.74 11.27 13.27
C ASN A 147 -4.60 12.67 12.66
N SER A 148 -3.39 13.10 12.32
CA SER A 148 -3.12 14.35 11.60
C SER A 148 -2.94 14.19 10.10
N PHE A 149 -3.07 12.95 9.58
CA PHE A 149 -2.91 12.67 8.14
C PHE A 149 -4.00 13.39 7.34
N LYS A 150 -3.57 14.07 6.27
CA LYS A 150 -4.48 14.66 5.28
C LYS A 150 -4.49 13.78 4.04
N GLU A 151 -5.66 13.59 3.48
CA GLU A 151 -5.81 12.83 2.24
C GLU A 151 -5.02 13.47 1.11
N LEU A 152 -4.62 12.62 0.16
CA LEU A 152 -3.98 13.08 -1.07
C LEU A 152 -5.04 13.67 -2.01
N ASN A 153 -4.72 14.81 -2.61
CA ASN A 153 -5.56 15.42 -3.64
C ASN A 153 -5.92 14.39 -4.72
N PHE A 154 -7.17 14.41 -5.15
CA PHE A 154 -7.70 13.54 -6.21
C PHE A 154 -7.77 12.04 -5.88
N ARG A 155 -7.56 11.64 -4.62
CA ARG A 155 -7.73 10.25 -4.14
C ARG A 155 -8.77 10.21 -3.04
N GLN A 156 -10.02 9.90 -3.42
CA GLN A 156 -11.17 9.86 -2.52
C GLN A 156 -11.27 11.13 -1.66
N GLN A 157 -10.90 12.25 -2.25
CA GLN A 157 -10.87 13.55 -1.61
C GLN A 157 -12.29 14.06 -1.40
N ILE A 158 -12.69 14.28 -0.16
CA ILE A 158 -13.97 14.88 0.15
C ILE A 158 -13.90 16.38 -0.12
N LEU A 159 -14.56 16.84 -1.18
CA LEU A 159 -14.63 18.26 -1.53
C LEU A 159 -15.73 18.98 -0.76
N TYR A 160 -16.84 18.28 -0.51
CA TYR A 160 -17.98 18.83 0.22
C TYR A 160 -18.74 17.71 0.92
N LYS A 161 -19.24 17.97 2.12
CA LYS A 161 -20.10 17.03 2.87
C LYS A 161 -21.07 17.81 3.75
N ASN A 162 -22.35 17.52 3.58
CA ASN A 162 -23.41 17.90 4.52
C ASN A 162 -24.39 16.72 4.72
N LYS A 163 -25.54 16.96 5.37
CA LYS A 163 -26.54 15.92 5.62
C LYS A 163 -27.21 15.35 4.35
N LYS A 164 -27.16 16.07 3.22
CA LYS A 164 -27.89 15.73 1.98
C LYS A 164 -26.96 15.46 0.80
N LEU A 165 -25.72 15.94 0.85
CA LEU A 165 -24.81 15.91 -0.29
C LEU A 165 -23.39 15.58 0.16
N LEU A 166 -22.77 14.64 -0.57
CA LEU A 166 -21.36 14.28 -0.45
C LEU A 166 -20.70 14.37 -1.82
N ILE A 167 -19.72 15.24 -1.99
CA ILE A 167 -18.94 15.38 -3.22
C ILE A 167 -17.53 14.85 -2.98
N ILE A 168 -17.14 13.83 -3.75
CA ILE A 168 -15.84 13.18 -3.65
C ILE A 168 -15.13 13.29 -4.99
N ASN A 169 -13.87 13.73 -4.97
CA ASN A 169 -12.98 13.68 -6.12
C ASN A 169 -12.06 12.46 -6.01
N ASP A 170 -12.17 11.53 -6.96
CA ASP A 170 -11.33 10.33 -7.10
C ASP A 170 -10.76 10.19 -8.51
N SER A 171 -10.35 11.31 -9.13
CA SER A 171 -9.83 11.34 -10.51
C SER A 171 -8.50 10.58 -10.68
N LYS A 172 -7.84 10.18 -9.60
CA LYS A 172 -6.69 9.26 -9.60
C LYS A 172 -7.08 7.78 -9.69
N SER A 173 -8.36 7.45 -9.63
CA SER A 173 -8.86 6.09 -9.86
C SER A 173 -8.82 5.81 -11.38
N THR A 174 -8.02 4.83 -11.78
CA THR A 174 -7.77 4.51 -13.20
C THR A 174 -8.35 3.18 -13.63
N ASN A 175 -9.09 2.50 -12.74
CA ASN A 175 -9.72 1.23 -13.05
C ASN A 175 -11.07 1.07 -12.33
N PHE A 176 -11.95 0.28 -12.92
CA PHE A 176 -13.30 0.02 -12.41
C PHE A 176 -13.32 -0.50 -10.97
N SER A 177 -12.40 -1.39 -10.62
CA SER A 177 -12.32 -1.96 -9.26
C SER A 177 -12.08 -0.89 -8.18
N SER A 178 -11.27 0.13 -8.48
CA SER A 178 -11.03 1.24 -7.56
C SER A 178 -12.27 2.08 -7.35
N SER A 179 -12.97 2.44 -8.43
CA SER A 179 -14.21 3.22 -8.38
C SER A 179 -15.35 2.45 -7.71
N LEU A 180 -15.47 1.15 -7.97
CA LEU A 180 -16.47 0.29 -7.32
C LEU A 180 -16.25 0.25 -5.80
N ASN A 181 -15.02 0.10 -5.35
CA ASN A 181 -14.68 0.12 -3.92
C ASN A 181 -15.05 1.45 -3.24
N LEU A 182 -14.92 2.56 -3.96
CA LEU A 182 -15.36 3.87 -3.46
C LEU A 182 -16.89 3.89 -3.29
N LEU A 183 -17.63 3.52 -4.34
CA LEU A 183 -19.09 3.47 -4.31
C LEU A 183 -19.63 2.55 -3.22
N GLU A 184 -19.02 1.37 -3.05
CA GLU A 184 -19.40 0.44 -1.98
C GLU A 184 -19.19 0.98 -0.57
N SER A 185 -18.21 1.87 -0.39
CA SER A 185 -17.94 2.51 0.91
C SER A 185 -19.02 3.51 1.32
N TYR A 186 -19.86 3.94 0.38
CA TYR A 186 -20.88 4.97 0.57
C TYR A 186 -22.31 4.50 0.22
N LYS A 187 -22.54 3.19 0.14
CA LYS A 187 -23.86 2.62 -0.21
C LYS A 187 -25.02 2.98 0.73
N ASN A 188 -24.73 3.51 1.92
CA ASN A 188 -25.72 3.79 2.96
C ASN A 188 -25.68 5.25 3.44
N ILE A 189 -25.36 6.19 2.54
CA ILE A 189 -25.38 7.63 2.83
C ILE A 189 -26.57 8.27 2.13
#